data_709fc9cd9516e0e588e836d25d974928
#
_entry.id   709fc9cd9516e0e588e836d25d974928
#
_cell.length_a   1.000
_cell.length_b   1.000
_cell.length_c   1.000
_cell.angle_alpha   90.00
_cell.angle_beta   90.00
_cell.angle_gamma   90.00
#
_symmetry.space_group_name_H-M   'P 1'
#
loop_
_entity.id
_entity.type
_entity.pdbx_description
1 polymer ?
#
loop_
_entity_poly.entity_id
_entity_poly.type
_entity_poly.pdbx_seq_one_letter_code
_entity_poly.pdbx_strand_id
1 'polypeptide(L)'
;MVKRQYHRALIQYIMCHKIFACIILFLNLSVFADEESRSPISVNADYAERDEKSGQTRYEGNVEITHGKMKIYADTVEIQYKNKKASSILCKGFPSSFEYSRSDQELVSAEAKQIEYSIDSRILSLKNEAALENNGTLIKGDSIKYDLKSETWQAKGGNQFEDRRIQLLIPAVDNPAKVKVSD
;
A
#
# COMPACT_ATOMS: atom_id res chain seq x y z
N MET A 1 -36.21 -49.54 -34.24
CA MET A 1 -36.25 -49.01 -32.85
C MET A 1 -34.87 -48.73 -32.27
N VAL A 2 -33.82 -49.36 -32.69
CA VAL A 2 -32.44 -49.26 -32.12
C VAL A 2 -31.71 -47.93 -32.42
N LYS A 3 -31.87 -47.30 -33.59
CA LYS A 3 -31.16 -46.06 -33.98
C LYS A 3 -31.48 -44.82 -33.11
N ARG A 4 -32.66 -44.76 -32.47
CA ARG A 4 -33.02 -43.60 -31.60
C ARG A 4 -32.34 -43.63 -30.24
N GLN A 5 -31.94 -44.81 -29.76
CA GLN A 5 -31.28 -44.96 -28.47
C GLN A 5 -29.81 -44.52 -28.52
N TYR A 6 -29.12 -44.82 -29.61
CA TYR A 6 -27.71 -44.39 -29.81
C TYR A 6 -27.57 -42.86 -29.95
N HIS A 7 -28.54 -42.20 -30.56
CA HIS A 7 -28.51 -40.73 -30.69
C HIS A 7 -28.67 -40.02 -29.35
N ARG A 8 -29.51 -40.52 -28.46
CA ARG A 8 -29.67 -39.96 -27.11
C ARG A 8 -28.44 -40.16 -26.24
N ALA A 9 -27.82 -41.34 -26.29
CA ALA A 9 -26.60 -41.62 -25.55
C ALA A 9 -25.41 -40.75 -26.06
N LEU A 10 -25.28 -40.55 -27.36
CA LEU A 10 -24.24 -39.73 -27.97
C LEU A 10 -24.38 -38.24 -27.57
N ILE A 11 -25.60 -37.70 -27.59
CA ILE A 11 -25.88 -36.32 -27.18
C ILE A 11 -25.59 -36.12 -25.69
N GLN A 12 -25.93 -37.10 -24.87
CA GLN A 12 -25.68 -37.01 -23.41
C GLN A 12 -24.19 -37.10 -23.09
N TYR A 13 -23.41 -37.89 -23.84
CA TYR A 13 -21.96 -37.99 -23.71
C TYR A 13 -21.26 -36.67 -24.12
N ILE A 14 -21.68 -36.06 -25.23
CA ILE A 14 -21.14 -34.80 -25.73
C ILE A 14 -21.49 -33.62 -24.77
N MET A 15 -22.70 -33.61 -24.22
CA MET A 15 -23.11 -32.63 -23.21
C MET A 15 -22.28 -32.74 -21.93
N CYS A 16 -22.07 -33.98 -21.44
CA CYS A 16 -21.28 -34.21 -20.24
C CYS A 16 -19.82 -33.78 -20.39
N HIS A 17 -19.20 -34.03 -21.55
CA HIS A 17 -17.82 -33.57 -21.86
C HIS A 17 -17.69 -32.04 -21.96
N LYS A 18 -18.71 -31.37 -22.51
CA LYS A 18 -18.70 -29.89 -22.57
C LYS A 18 -18.88 -29.26 -21.19
N ILE A 19 -19.70 -29.83 -20.33
CA ILE A 19 -19.88 -29.36 -18.94
C ILE A 19 -18.62 -29.64 -18.14
N PHE A 20 -17.96 -30.79 -18.32
CA PHE A 20 -16.71 -31.10 -17.63
C PHE A 20 -15.54 -30.21 -18.08
N ALA A 21 -15.46 -29.87 -19.37
CA ALA A 21 -14.48 -28.90 -19.89
C ALA A 21 -14.69 -27.47 -19.37
N CYS A 22 -15.95 -27.03 -19.20
CA CYS A 22 -16.25 -25.74 -18.58
C CYS A 22 -15.89 -25.68 -17.09
N ILE A 23 -16.04 -26.77 -16.35
CA ILE A 23 -15.70 -26.82 -14.92
C ILE A 23 -14.18 -26.70 -14.72
N ILE A 24 -13.36 -27.30 -15.59
CA ILE A 24 -11.89 -27.21 -15.53
C ILE A 24 -11.40 -25.79 -15.87
N LEU A 25 -12.11 -25.04 -16.71
CA LEU A 25 -11.74 -23.68 -17.09
C LEU A 25 -11.99 -22.66 -15.96
N PHE A 26 -12.90 -22.95 -15.02
CA PHE A 26 -13.19 -22.08 -13.86
C PHE A 26 -12.27 -22.31 -12.65
N LEU A 27 -11.43 -23.35 -12.65
CA LEU A 27 -10.51 -23.66 -11.53
C LEU A 27 -9.20 -22.89 -11.56
N ASN A 28 -8.97 -22.02 -12.56
CA ASN A 28 -7.80 -21.13 -12.62
C ASN A 28 -8.09 -19.72 -12.09
N LEU A 29 -8.93 -19.58 -11.07
CA LEU A 29 -8.92 -18.37 -10.23
C LEU A 29 -7.63 -18.42 -9.41
N SER A 30 -6.54 -17.90 -10.00
CA SER A 30 -5.33 -17.59 -9.27
C SER A 30 -5.74 -16.61 -8.17
N VAL A 31 -5.81 -17.10 -6.95
CA VAL A 31 -5.84 -16.27 -5.76
C VAL A 31 -4.49 -15.54 -5.78
N PHE A 32 -4.48 -14.30 -6.24
CA PHE A 32 -3.37 -13.39 -5.99
C PHE A 32 -3.33 -13.17 -4.48
N ALA A 33 -2.66 -14.09 -3.78
CA ALA A 33 -2.36 -13.90 -2.38
C ALA A 33 -1.46 -12.68 -2.29
N ASP A 34 -1.89 -11.73 -1.48
CA ASP A 34 -1.18 -10.51 -1.16
C ASP A 34 0.17 -10.86 -0.50
N GLU A 35 1.24 -10.93 -1.30
CA GLU A 35 2.58 -11.32 -0.85
C GLU A 35 3.15 -10.34 0.18
N GLU A 36 2.71 -9.08 0.13
CA GLU A 36 3.25 -8.02 0.96
C GLU A 36 2.92 -8.20 2.44
N SER A 37 1.73 -8.67 2.77
CA SER A 37 1.33 -8.94 4.17
C SER A 37 2.09 -10.12 4.81
N ARG A 38 2.83 -10.89 4.02
CA ARG A 38 3.64 -12.05 4.45
C ARG A 38 5.13 -11.75 4.49
N SER A 39 5.57 -10.59 4.02
CA SER A 39 6.97 -10.19 4.05
C SER A 39 7.44 -9.99 5.49
N PRO A 40 8.66 -10.40 5.85
CA PRO A 40 9.20 -10.11 7.17
C PRO A 40 9.40 -8.60 7.34
N ILE A 41 9.24 -8.12 8.58
CA ILE A 41 9.63 -6.78 8.98
C ILE A 41 11.07 -6.85 9.47
N SER A 42 11.99 -6.17 8.78
CA SER A 42 13.37 -5.98 9.20
C SER A 42 13.53 -4.60 9.83
N VAL A 43 14.20 -4.52 10.98
CA VAL A 43 14.46 -3.27 11.69
C VAL A 43 15.93 -3.17 12.02
N ASN A 44 16.57 -2.05 11.67
CA ASN A 44 17.88 -1.62 12.13
C ASN A 44 17.70 -0.41 13.04
N ALA A 45 18.37 -0.36 14.18
CA ALA A 45 18.30 0.74 15.14
C ALA A 45 19.52 0.69 16.09
N ASP A 46 19.80 1.81 16.76
CA ASP A 46 20.88 1.87 17.74
C ASP A 46 20.47 1.22 19.08
N TYR A 47 19.16 1.27 19.41
CA TYR A 47 18.59 0.70 20.66
C TYR A 47 17.24 0.06 20.38
N ALA A 48 16.95 -1.02 21.09
CA ALA A 48 15.65 -1.69 21.07
C ALA A 48 15.22 -2.17 22.45
N GLU A 49 13.95 -1.95 22.79
CA GLU A 49 13.31 -2.43 24.01
C GLU A 49 11.98 -3.07 23.68
N ARG A 50 11.68 -4.21 24.33
CA ARG A 50 10.40 -4.90 24.17
C ARG A 50 9.69 -5.04 25.49
N ASP A 51 8.45 -4.58 25.54
CA ASP A 51 7.52 -4.85 26.64
C ASP A 51 6.54 -5.97 26.23
N GLU A 52 6.75 -7.15 26.80
CA GLU A 52 5.89 -8.31 26.54
C GLU A 52 4.47 -8.14 27.08
N LYS A 53 4.26 -7.31 28.11
CA LYS A 53 2.94 -7.10 28.72
C LYS A 53 2.06 -6.22 27.85
N SER A 54 2.62 -5.13 27.33
CA SER A 54 1.91 -4.22 26.41
C SER A 54 1.88 -4.74 24.98
N GLY A 55 2.72 -5.73 24.65
CA GLY A 55 2.90 -6.22 23.29
C GLY A 55 3.49 -5.18 22.36
N GLN A 56 4.41 -4.33 22.88
CA GLN A 56 5.05 -3.25 22.16
C GLN A 56 6.56 -3.44 22.09
N THR A 57 7.16 -3.11 20.96
CA THR A 57 8.60 -2.98 20.80
C THR A 57 8.93 -1.57 20.36
N ARG A 58 9.86 -0.93 21.09
CA ARG A 58 10.37 0.41 20.80
C ARG A 58 11.79 0.32 20.28
N TYR A 59 12.08 1.11 19.26
CA TYR A 59 13.39 1.27 18.64
C TYR A 59 13.76 2.74 18.65
N GLU A 60 15.03 3.05 18.90
CA GLU A 60 15.55 4.41 18.96
C GLU A 60 16.90 4.52 18.24
N GLY A 61 17.13 5.67 17.65
CA GLY A 61 18.37 6.06 16.97
C GLY A 61 18.50 5.44 15.58
N ASN A 62 18.55 6.28 14.56
CA ASN A 62 18.79 5.90 13.16
C ASN A 62 17.93 4.71 12.70
N VAL A 63 16.64 4.71 13.05
CA VAL A 63 15.78 3.56 12.81
C VAL A 63 15.44 3.45 11.32
N GLU A 64 15.77 2.31 10.74
CA GLU A 64 15.39 1.91 9.40
C GLU A 64 14.51 0.67 9.46
N ILE A 65 13.34 0.70 8.81
CA ILE A 65 12.44 -0.44 8.66
C ILE A 65 12.29 -0.78 7.20
N THR A 66 12.35 -2.08 6.90
CA THR A 66 11.99 -2.62 5.59
C THR A 66 10.89 -3.67 5.76
N HIS A 67 9.81 -3.54 4.99
CA HIS A 67 8.71 -4.50 4.94
C HIS A 67 8.21 -4.65 3.51
N GLY A 68 8.63 -5.73 2.84
CA GLY A 68 8.37 -5.91 1.41
C GLY A 68 8.98 -4.77 0.58
N LYS A 69 8.13 -4.04 -0.10
CA LYS A 69 8.51 -2.87 -0.92
C LYS A 69 8.45 -1.53 -0.15
N MET A 70 8.20 -1.58 1.15
CA MET A 70 8.12 -0.41 2.01
C MET A 70 9.44 -0.18 2.75
N LYS A 71 9.85 1.08 2.86
CA LYS A 71 10.95 1.55 3.70
C LYS A 71 10.47 2.70 4.57
N ILE A 72 10.95 2.74 5.81
CA ILE A 72 10.69 3.84 6.75
C ILE A 72 12.00 4.22 7.42
N TYR A 73 12.22 5.52 7.59
CA TYR A 73 13.33 6.08 8.35
C TYR A 73 12.77 7.02 9.42
N ALA A 74 13.26 6.90 10.65
CA ALA A 74 12.79 7.70 11.78
C ALA A 74 13.81 7.75 12.92
N ASP A 75 13.64 8.70 13.85
CA ASP A 75 14.46 8.76 15.07
C ASP A 75 13.98 7.74 16.10
N THR A 76 12.67 7.53 16.17
CA THR A 76 12.03 6.57 17.11
C THR A 76 10.90 5.84 16.40
N VAL A 77 10.80 4.54 16.65
CA VAL A 77 9.72 3.69 16.14
C VAL A 77 9.14 2.83 17.23
N GLU A 78 7.83 2.76 17.28
CA GLU A 78 7.07 1.85 18.14
C GLU A 78 6.26 0.89 17.27
N ILE A 79 6.51 -0.41 17.42
CA ILE A 79 5.73 -1.46 16.75
C ILE A 79 4.79 -2.10 17.75
N GLN A 80 3.49 -1.99 17.47
CA GLN A 80 2.44 -2.63 18.25
C GLN A 80 2.14 -4.01 17.68
N TYR A 81 2.05 -5.01 18.58
CA TYR A 81 1.69 -6.37 18.21
C TYR A 81 0.29 -6.74 18.70
N LYS A 82 -0.48 -7.39 17.84
CA LYS A 82 -1.78 -7.99 18.16
C LYS A 82 -1.76 -9.45 17.75
N ASN A 83 -2.11 -10.35 18.67
CA ASN A 83 -2.07 -11.79 18.41
C ASN A 83 -0.71 -12.27 17.86
N LYS A 84 0.40 -11.79 18.43
CA LYS A 84 1.79 -12.07 18.02
C LYS A 84 2.16 -11.61 16.59
N LYS A 85 1.33 -10.81 15.94
CA LYS A 85 1.61 -10.19 14.65
C LYS A 85 1.73 -8.69 14.81
N ALA A 86 2.67 -8.07 14.09
CA ALA A 86 2.73 -6.61 14.03
C ALA A 86 1.44 -6.08 13.40
N SER A 87 0.81 -5.09 14.03
CA SER A 87 -0.47 -4.50 13.62
C SER A 87 -0.33 -3.05 13.20
N SER A 88 0.53 -2.29 13.86
CA SER A 88 0.83 -0.91 13.49
C SER A 88 2.27 -0.53 13.80
N ILE A 89 2.78 0.42 13.05
CA ILE A 89 4.10 1.02 13.18
C ILE A 89 3.91 2.53 13.37
N LEU A 90 4.36 3.06 14.49
CA LEU A 90 4.33 4.50 14.80
C LEU A 90 5.76 5.03 14.75
N CYS A 91 6.03 5.97 13.88
CA CYS A 91 7.33 6.59 13.66
C CYS A 91 7.30 8.06 14.09
N LYS A 92 8.36 8.53 14.71
CA LYS A 92 8.57 9.93 15.08
C LYS A 92 9.97 10.35 14.67
N GLY A 93 10.09 11.54 14.05
CA GLY A 93 11.35 12.10 13.59
C GLY A 93 11.21 13.56 13.12
N PHE A 94 12.33 14.15 12.66
CA PHE A 94 12.36 15.54 12.22
C PHE A 94 13.00 15.71 10.82
N PRO A 95 12.34 15.19 9.74
CA PRO A 95 11.12 14.39 9.68
C PRO A 95 11.38 12.87 9.77
N SER A 96 10.31 12.08 9.98
CA SER A 96 10.27 10.68 9.57
C SER A 96 9.91 10.62 8.09
N SER A 97 10.42 9.62 7.37
CA SER A 97 10.09 9.38 5.97
C SER A 97 9.55 7.97 5.74
N PHE A 98 8.71 7.84 4.73
CA PHE A 98 8.09 6.61 4.28
C PHE A 98 8.19 6.54 2.77
N GLU A 99 8.62 5.39 2.26
CA GLU A 99 8.69 5.09 0.83
C GLU A 99 7.99 3.75 0.56
N TYR A 100 7.20 3.71 -0.50
CA TYR A 100 6.54 2.50 -0.96
C TYR A 100 6.61 2.39 -2.48
N SER A 101 7.34 1.39 -2.98
CA SER A 101 7.46 1.10 -4.42
C SER A 101 6.31 0.20 -4.84
N ARG A 102 5.31 0.75 -5.53
CA ARG A 102 4.19 -0.02 -6.07
C ARG A 102 4.64 -0.84 -7.28
N SER A 103 5.43 -0.24 -8.16
CA SER A 103 6.09 -0.85 -9.31
C SER A 103 7.45 -0.22 -9.52
N ASP A 104 8.21 -0.66 -10.52
CA ASP A 104 9.53 -0.09 -10.82
C ASP A 104 9.50 1.41 -11.19
N GLN A 105 8.31 1.93 -11.56
CA GLN A 105 8.12 3.33 -11.99
C GLN A 105 7.18 4.13 -11.07
N GLU A 106 6.55 3.50 -10.08
CA GLU A 106 5.58 4.15 -9.20
C GLU A 106 6.05 4.11 -7.76
N LEU A 107 6.48 5.27 -7.28
CA LEU A 107 6.90 5.49 -5.90
C LEU A 107 5.88 6.38 -5.19
N VAL A 108 5.44 5.94 -4.03
CA VAL A 108 4.74 6.77 -3.06
C VAL A 108 5.76 7.15 -2.00
N SER A 109 6.00 8.44 -1.80
CA SER A 109 6.85 8.95 -0.74
C SER A 109 6.06 9.86 0.20
N ALA A 110 6.40 9.84 1.47
CA ALA A 110 5.75 10.67 2.47
C ALA A 110 6.72 11.09 3.57
N GLU A 111 6.52 12.30 4.10
CA GLU A 111 7.27 12.85 5.21
C GLU A 111 6.32 13.48 6.22
N ALA A 112 6.64 13.35 7.51
CA ALA A 112 5.95 14.03 8.60
C ALA A 112 6.77 13.92 9.89
N LYS A 113 6.47 14.75 10.91
CA LYS A 113 7.05 14.54 12.24
C LYS A 113 6.53 13.28 12.91
N GLN A 114 5.33 12.84 12.54
CA GLN A 114 4.77 11.57 13.00
C GLN A 114 4.10 10.83 11.83
N ILE A 115 4.49 9.59 11.64
CA ILE A 115 3.92 8.67 10.65
C ILE A 115 3.39 7.45 11.39
N GLU A 116 2.13 7.10 11.14
CA GLU A 116 1.52 5.87 11.63
C GLU A 116 1.07 5.02 10.45
N TYR A 117 1.59 3.81 10.34
CA TYR A 117 1.20 2.84 9.35
C TYR A 117 0.45 1.68 9.98
N SER A 118 -0.81 1.51 9.58
CA SER A 118 -1.64 0.37 9.97
C SER A 118 -1.46 -0.75 8.96
N ILE A 119 -0.85 -1.87 9.38
CA ILE A 119 -0.44 -2.96 8.48
C ILE A 119 -1.65 -3.66 7.87
N ASP A 120 -2.64 -4.01 8.69
CA ASP A 120 -3.82 -4.76 8.23
C ASP A 120 -4.69 -3.96 7.25
N SER A 121 -4.88 -2.68 7.53
CA SER A 121 -5.72 -1.78 6.70
C SER A 121 -4.97 -1.10 5.57
N ARG A 122 -3.61 -1.12 5.60
CA ARG A 122 -2.71 -0.39 4.68
C ARG A 122 -2.98 1.11 4.66
N ILE A 123 -3.31 1.66 5.81
CA ILE A 123 -3.55 3.09 5.96
C ILE A 123 -2.30 3.75 6.54
N LEU A 124 -1.83 4.78 5.85
CA LEU A 124 -0.77 5.68 6.28
C LEU A 124 -1.40 6.96 6.82
N SER A 125 -1.06 7.34 8.05
CA SER A 125 -1.51 8.56 8.69
C SER A 125 -0.30 9.43 9.01
N LEU A 126 -0.23 10.60 8.40
CA LEU A 126 0.83 11.59 8.55
C LEU A 126 0.31 12.73 9.42
N LYS A 127 1.09 13.17 10.39
CA LYS A 127 0.72 14.28 11.30
C LYS A 127 1.91 15.21 11.53
N ASN A 128 1.61 16.49 11.60
CA ASN A 128 2.54 17.57 11.80
C ASN A 128 3.54 17.70 10.63
N GLU A 129 3.36 18.75 9.85
CA GLU A 129 4.18 19.05 8.66
C GLU A 129 4.15 17.88 7.63
N ALA A 130 2.93 17.38 7.35
CA ALA A 130 2.73 16.25 6.47
C ALA A 130 2.94 16.64 5.01
N ALA A 131 3.71 15.80 4.29
CA ALA A 131 3.89 15.84 2.85
C ALA A 131 3.68 14.41 2.28
N LEU A 132 2.99 14.32 1.16
CA LEU A 132 2.77 13.07 0.42
C LEU A 132 3.00 13.33 -1.05
N GLU A 133 3.85 12.56 -1.68
CA GLU A 133 4.06 12.56 -3.12
C GLU A 133 3.62 11.22 -3.70
N ASN A 134 2.78 11.29 -4.73
CA ASN A 134 2.31 10.13 -5.46
C ASN A 134 2.16 10.49 -6.93
N ASN A 135 2.86 9.77 -7.82
CA ASN A 135 2.84 9.99 -9.27
C ASN A 135 3.10 11.46 -9.67
N GLY A 136 4.09 12.09 -9.01
CA GLY A 136 4.47 13.49 -9.25
C GLY A 136 3.52 14.52 -8.65
N THR A 137 2.39 14.12 -8.08
CA THR A 137 1.51 15.01 -7.33
C THR A 137 1.99 15.13 -5.90
N LEU A 138 2.35 16.36 -5.47
CA LEU A 138 2.78 16.67 -4.11
C LEU A 138 1.64 17.31 -3.34
N ILE A 139 1.32 16.77 -2.18
CA ILE A 139 0.30 17.25 -1.25
C ILE A 139 0.98 17.61 0.06
N LYS A 140 0.74 18.82 0.56
CA LYS A 140 1.23 19.28 1.87
C LYS A 140 0.08 19.74 2.75
N GLY A 141 0.18 19.48 4.05
CA GLY A 141 -0.81 19.89 5.04
C GLY A 141 -0.33 19.66 6.47
N ASP A 142 -1.20 19.89 7.44
CA ASP A 142 -0.92 19.52 8.84
C ASP A 142 -1.06 18.02 9.06
N SER A 143 -2.07 17.42 8.43
CA SER A 143 -2.24 15.96 8.45
C SER A 143 -2.73 15.43 7.10
N ILE A 144 -2.26 14.24 6.75
CA ILE A 144 -2.67 13.52 5.55
C ILE A 144 -2.94 12.07 5.94
N LYS A 145 -4.07 11.55 5.50
CA LYS A 145 -4.39 10.13 5.56
C LYS A 145 -4.39 9.58 4.14
N TYR A 146 -3.62 8.52 3.91
CA TYR A 146 -3.52 7.85 2.62
C TYR A 146 -3.84 6.36 2.76
N ASP A 147 -4.73 5.87 1.94
CA ASP A 147 -5.05 4.45 1.82
C ASP A 147 -4.28 3.89 0.62
N LEU A 148 -3.25 3.06 0.91
CA LEU A 148 -2.40 2.47 -0.13
C LEU A 148 -3.13 1.45 -1.00
N LYS A 149 -4.26 0.92 -0.51
CA LYS A 149 -5.04 -0.09 -1.25
C LYS A 149 -5.99 0.54 -2.26
N SER A 150 -6.71 1.59 -1.86
CA SER A 150 -7.66 2.32 -2.72
C SER A 150 -7.03 3.52 -3.41
N GLU A 151 -5.78 3.88 -3.06
CA GLU A 151 -5.03 5.03 -3.59
C GLU A 151 -5.72 6.37 -3.33
N THR A 152 -6.49 6.44 -2.26
CA THR A 152 -7.24 7.64 -1.89
C THR A 152 -6.55 8.37 -0.74
N TRP A 153 -6.60 9.70 -0.78
CA TRP A 153 -6.03 10.52 0.27
C TRP A 153 -7.03 11.57 0.78
N GLN A 154 -6.84 11.98 2.02
CA GLN A 154 -7.54 13.08 2.67
C GLN A 154 -6.49 13.93 3.36
N ALA A 155 -6.46 15.24 3.11
CA ALA A 155 -5.55 16.18 3.74
C ALA A 155 -6.34 17.21 4.54
N LYS A 156 -5.73 17.68 5.65
CA LYS A 156 -6.25 18.78 6.47
C LYS A 156 -5.14 19.82 6.64
N GLY A 157 -5.51 21.09 6.53
CA GLY A 157 -4.66 22.22 6.92
C GLY A 157 -4.57 22.36 8.45
N GLY A 158 -3.66 23.20 8.91
CA GLY A 158 -3.52 23.52 10.33
C GLY A 158 -4.68 24.34 10.89
N ASN A 159 -4.65 24.61 12.20
CA ASN A 159 -5.64 25.41 12.89
C ASN A 159 -5.64 26.87 12.42
N GLN A 160 -6.75 27.61 12.66
CA GLN A 160 -7.03 28.97 12.17
C GLN A 160 -5.97 30.04 12.52
N PHE A 161 -5.06 29.79 13.45
CA PHE A 161 -4.01 30.71 13.85
C PHE A 161 -2.68 30.57 13.08
N GLU A 162 -2.55 29.51 12.27
CA GLU A 162 -1.40 29.30 11.41
C GLU A 162 -1.90 29.22 9.97
N ASP A 163 -1.36 30.03 9.08
CA ASP A 163 -1.72 30.09 7.65
C ASP A 163 -1.30 28.81 6.89
N ARG A 164 -1.56 27.67 7.51
CA ARG A 164 -1.22 26.33 7.02
C ARG A 164 -2.38 25.75 6.22
N ARG A 165 -2.55 26.28 5.01
CA ARG A 165 -3.49 25.69 4.05
C ARG A 165 -2.92 24.42 3.45
N ILE A 166 -3.80 23.58 2.93
CA ILE A 166 -3.38 22.48 2.07
C ILE A 166 -2.76 23.07 0.81
N GLN A 167 -1.57 22.58 0.44
CA GLN A 167 -0.91 22.89 -0.81
C GLN A 167 -0.94 21.65 -1.70
N LEU A 168 -1.31 21.82 -2.95
CA LEU A 168 -1.34 20.77 -3.96
C LEU A 168 -0.56 21.22 -5.18
N LEU A 169 0.48 20.47 -5.54
CA LEU A 169 1.26 20.66 -6.75
C LEU A 169 0.98 19.47 -7.68
N ILE A 170 0.34 19.76 -8.80
CA ILE A 170 0.03 18.77 -9.83
C ILE A 170 1.00 18.97 -10.98
N PRO A 171 1.72 17.94 -11.47
CA PRO A 171 2.63 18.09 -12.60
C PRO A 171 1.85 18.50 -13.86
N ALA A 172 2.48 19.34 -14.67
CA ALA A 172 1.94 19.64 -15.99
C ALA A 172 1.94 18.37 -16.85
N VAL A 173 0.83 18.09 -17.53
CA VAL A 173 0.79 17.01 -18.52
C VAL A 173 1.52 17.55 -19.75
N ASP A 174 2.69 17.02 -20.08
CA ASP A 174 3.35 17.27 -21.35
C ASP A 174 2.45 16.74 -22.47
N ASN A 175 1.79 17.66 -23.17
CA ASN A 175 0.99 17.31 -24.35
C ASN A 175 1.94 17.17 -25.55
N PRO A 176 2.26 15.94 -26.04
CA PRO A 176 3.18 15.73 -27.16
C PRO A 176 2.66 16.22 -28.49
N ALA A 177 1.56 16.97 -28.53
CA ALA A 177 0.86 17.38 -29.79
C ALA A 177 1.33 18.71 -30.38
N LYS A 178 2.52 19.25 -30.04
CA LYS A 178 3.06 20.46 -30.69
C LYS A 178 4.51 20.29 -31.16
N VAL A 179 4.78 19.31 -31.98
CA VAL A 179 5.92 19.36 -32.93
C VAL A 179 5.46 18.94 -34.29
N LYS A 180 4.74 19.80 -34.97
CA LYS A 180 4.75 19.92 -36.42
C LYS A 180 5.16 21.34 -36.69
N VAL A 181 6.45 21.59 -36.77
CA VAL A 181 6.96 22.68 -37.57
C VAL A 181 7.31 22.08 -38.90
N SER A 182 6.49 22.43 -39.86
CA SER A 182 6.82 22.38 -41.26
C SER A 182 7.89 23.42 -41.56
N ASP A 183 8.89 23.00 -42.30
CA ASP A 183 9.45 23.77 -43.42
C ASP A 183 9.90 22.79 -44.48
#